data_3067036699fcec1ec12216c64326596b
#
_entry.id   3067036699fcec1ec12216c64326596b
#
_cell.length_a   1.000
_cell.length_b   1.000
_cell.length_c   1.000
_cell.angle_alpha   90.00
_cell.angle_beta   90.00
_cell.angle_gamma   90.00
#
_symmetry.space_group_name_H-M   'P 1'
#
loop_
_entity.id
_entity.type
_entity.pdbx_description
1 polymer ?
#
loop_
_entity_poly.entity_id
_entity_poly.type
_entity_poly.pdbx_seq_one_letter_code
_entity_poly.pdbx_strand_id
1 'polypeptide(L)'
;MKNNFYFKGNISNIYKEPHTSSEVTSQIIYGEKFKIFSKNKNWIKIKSTYDNYVGYIKNKQYIKNFNPKYKVNTLKAKIYIKPNSVSNSYLPLGSKLSVEKENKFYIKIDKNKWIKKKDIKEINHKEKNFVKFFTKFLKVSYKWGGKTYKGIDCSALLQIFFYYNNLFYPRDT
;
A
#
# COMPACT_ATOMS: atom_id res chain seq x y z
N MET A 1 7.28 -23.33 7.77
CA MET A 1 7.85 -22.14 7.10
C MET A 1 6.83 -21.03 7.11
N LYS A 2 7.15 -19.84 7.64
CA LYS A 2 6.21 -18.70 7.65
C LYS A 2 6.06 -18.17 6.23
N ASN A 3 5.00 -18.54 5.52
CA ASN A 3 4.73 -18.07 4.17
C ASN A 3 4.28 -16.61 4.20
N ASN A 4 5.25 -15.69 4.08
CA ASN A 4 4.99 -14.28 3.91
C ASN A 4 4.76 -14.00 2.42
N PHE A 5 3.74 -13.20 2.15
CA PHE A 5 3.37 -12.73 0.82
C PHE A 5 3.35 -11.21 0.79
N TYR A 6 3.49 -10.63 -0.39
CA TYR A 6 3.44 -9.20 -0.61
C TYR A 6 2.38 -8.87 -1.66
N PHE A 7 1.54 -7.89 -1.35
CA PHE A 7 0.44 -7.50 -2.21
C PHE A 7 0.93 -6.78 -3.47
N LYS A 8 0.45 -7.19 -4.65
CA LYS A 8 0.85 -6.64 -5.97
C LYS A 8 -0.24 -5.79 -6.62
N GLY A 9 -1.43 -5.72 -6.03
CA GLY A 9 -2.45 -4.78 -6.46
C GLY A 9 -2.13 -3.36 -5.96
N ASN A 10 -2.69 -2.34 -6.60
CA ASN A 10 -2.45 -0.96 -6.17
C ASN A 10 -3.07 -0.70 -4.79
N ILE A 11 -4.35 -1.06 -4.63
CA ILE A 11 -5.14 -0.96 -3.39
C ILE A 11 -6.17 -2.09 -3.40
N SER A 12 -6.43 -2.70 -2.27
CA SER A 12 -7.58 -3.57 -2.06
C SER A 12 -8.23 -3.29 -0.70
N ASN A 13 -9.55 -3.35 -0.65
CA ASN A 13 -10.27 -3.35 0.62
C ASN A 13 -9.99 -4.66 1.37
N ILE A 14 -9.90 -4.55 2.68
CA ILE A 14 -9.97 -5.66 3.62
C ILE A 14 -11.39 -5.66 4.19
N TYR A 15 -12.09 -6.76 4.01
CA TYR A 15 -13.48 -6.95 4.42
C TYR A 15 -13.55 -7.79 5.70
N LYS A 16 -14.58 -7.54 6.50
CA LYS A 16 -14.88 -8.33 7.71
C LYS A 16 -15.25 -9.76 7.35
N GLU A 17 -16.02 -9.94 6.28
CA GLU A 17 -16.49 -11.24 5.77
C GLU A 17 -16.18 -11.40 4.27
N PRO A 18 -16.14 -12.63 3.71
CA PRO A 18 -15.73 -12.89 2.33
C PRO A 18 -16.82 -12.60 1.28
N HIS A 19 -17.45 -11.43 1.35
CA HIS A 19 -18.40 -10.95 0.34
C HIS A 19 -18.32 -9.42 0.17
N THR A 20 -18.73 -8.90 -0.98
CA THR A 20 -18.53 -7.49 -1.36
C THR A 20 -19.44 -6.48 -0.67
N SER A 21 -20.56 -6.94 -0.13
CA SER A 21 -21.48 -6.15 0.71
C SER A 21 -21.07 -6.13 2.19
N SER A 22 -20.02 -6.86 2.56
CA SER A 22 -19.49 -6.82 3.93
C SER A 22 -18.82 -5.48 4.22
N GLU A 23 -18.77 -5.13 5.49
CA GLU A 23 -18.05 -3.97 5.98
C GLU A 23 -16.60 -3.96 5.52
N VAL A 24 -16.14 -2.81 5.00
CA VAL A 24 -14.73 -2.55 4.72
C VAL A 24 -14.10 -2.04 6.01
N THR A 25 -13.23 -2.83 6.60
CA THR A 25 -12.61 -2.54 7.90
C THR A 25 -11.22 -1.92 7.76
N SER A 26 -10.53 -2.17 6.64
CA SER A 26 -9.23 -1.59 6.33
C SER A 26 -8.92 -1.70 4.83
N GLN A 27 -7.70 -1.30 4.46
CA GLN A 27 -7.15 -1.48 3.12
C GLN A 27 -5.74 -2.05 3.17
N ILE A 28 -5.36 -2.79 2.12
CA ILE A 28 -3.99 -3.21 1.86
C ILE A 28 -3.48 -2.51 0.60
N ILE A 29 -2.23 -2.03 0.62
CA ILE A 29 -1.61 -1.31 -0.47
C ILE A 29 -0.42 -2.07 -1.07
N TYR A 30 0.04 -1.66 -2.25
CA TYR A 30 1.14 -2.29 -2.96
C TYR A 30 2.39 -2.45 -2.09
N GLY A 31 2.96 -3.66 -2.06
CA GLY A 31 4.15 -4.00 -1.30
C GLY A 31 3.92 -4.25 0.19
N GLU A 32 2.69 -4.16 0.71
CA GLU A 32 2.40 -4.58 2.08
C GLU A 32 2.54 -6.08 2.24
N LYS A 33 3.14 -6.47 3.36
CA LYS A 33 3.42 -7.86 3.74
C LYS A 33 2.27 -8.46 4.53
N PHE A 34 1.87 -9.69 4.20
CA PHE A 34 0.81 -10.40 4.90
C PHE A 34 1.06 -11.92 4.91
N LYS A 35 0.30 -12.61 5.75
CA LYS A 35 0.20 -14.07 5.79
C LYS A 35 -1.17 -14.49 5.30
N ILE A 36 -1.25 -15.65 4.65
CA ILE A 36 -2.52 -16.28 4.25
C ILE A 36 -2.90 -17.30 5.31
N PHE A 37 -4.13 -17.20 5.83
CA PHE A 37 -4.72 -18.18 6.74
C PHE A 37 -5.57 -19.21 5.99
N SER A 38 -6.38 -18.74 5.06
CA SER A 38 -7.19 -19.60 4.20
C SER A 38 -7.39 -18.93 2.84
N LYS A 39 -7.68 -19.74 1.82
CA LYS A 39 -7.87 -19.29 0.44
C LYS A 39 -8.92 -20.14 -0.23
N ASN A 40 -9.85 -19.49 -0.93
CA ASN A 40 -10.73 -20.11 -1.90
C ASN A 40 -10.58 -19.45 -3.28
N LYS A 41 -11.42 -19.80 -4.24
CA LYS A 41 -11.37 -19.26 -5.61
C LYS A 41 -11.41 -17.73 -5.66
N ASN A 42 -12.25 -17.10 -4.83
CA ASN A 42 -12.56 -15.67 -4.91
C ASN A 42 -11.96 -14.84 -3.78
N TRP A 43 -11.68 -15.43 -2.61
CA TRP A 43 -11.30 -14.73 -1.39
C TRP A 43 -10.10 -15.35 -0.70
N ILE A 44 -9.35 -14.50 -0.01
CA ILE A 44 -8.22 -14.91 0.82
C ILE A 44 -8.39 -14.27 2.19
N LYS A 45 -8.39 -15.09 3.25
CA LYS A 45 -8.27 -14.61 4.63
C LYS A 45 -6.80 -14.31 4.91
N ILE A 46 -6.51 -13.08 5.22
CA ILE A 46 -5.13 -12.61 5.46
C ILE A 46 -4.95 -12.11 6.88
N LYS A 47 -3.70 -12.09 7.31
CA LYS A 47 -3.24 -11.33 8.47
C LYS A 47 -2.12 -10.40 8.00
N SER A 48 -2.33 -9.09 8.13
CA SER A 48 -1.29 -8.09 7.92
C SER A 48 -0.09 -8.38 8.83
N THR A 49 1.12 -8.23 8.31
CA THR A 49 2.33 -8.42 9.13
C THR A 49 2.67 -7.15 9.92
N TYR A 50 2.17 -5.99 9.48
CA TYR A 50 2.45 -4.71 10.10
C TYR A 50 1.72 -4.54 11.44
N ASP A 51 0.41 -4.74 11.47
CA ASP A 51 -0.46 -4.45 12.60
C ASP A 51 -1.24 -5.67 13.11
N ASN A 52 -0.96 -6.86 12.57
CA ASN A 52 -1.66 -8.11 12.84
C ASN A 52 -3.15 -8.11 12.46
N TYR A 53 -3.61 -7.12 11.70
CA TYR A 53 -5.00 -6.99 11.28
C TYR A 53 -5.45 -8.18 10.44
N VAL A 54 -6.62 -8.74 10.77
CA VAL A 54 -7.18 -9.93 10.11
C VAL A 54 -8.43 -9.55 9.33
N GLY A 55 -8.58 -10.05 8.12
CA GLY A 55 -9.77 -9.87 7.31
C GLY A 55 -9.65 -10.55 5.96
N TYR A 56 -10.58 -10.26 5.07
CA TYR A 56 -10.68 -10.90 3.77
C TYR A 56 -10.37 -9.93 2.64
N ILE A 57 -9.54 -10.34 1.69
CA ILE A 57 -9.33 -9.64 0.42
C ILE A 57 -9.83 -10.50 -0.73
N LYS A 58 -10.25 -9.86 -1.84
CA LYS A 58 -10.46 -10.60 -3.09
C LYS A 58 -9.15 -11.25 -3.52
N ASN A 59 -9.23 -12.48 -4.04
CA ASN A 59 -8.05 -13.19 -4.55
C ASN A 59 -7.43 -12.40 -5.71
N LYS A 60 -6.33 -11.72 -5.43
CA LYS A 60 -5.57 -10.87 -6.35
C LYS A 60 -4.12 -11.29 -6.38
N GLN A 61 -3.34 -10.67 -7.26
CA GLN A 61 -1.92 -10.96 -7.41
C GLN A 61 -1.12 -10.63 -6.15
N TYR A 62 -0.29 -11.57 -5.73
CA TYR A 62 0.71 -11.44 -4.67
C TYR A 62 1.94 -12.27 -5.01
N ILE A 63 3.05 -11.97 -4.37
CA ILE A 63 4.33 -12.65 -4.58
C ILE A 63 4.96 -13.03 -3.24
N LYS A 64 5.86 -14.03 -3.26
CA LYS A 64 6.64 -14.45 -2.09
C LYS A 64 7.93 -13.65 -1.94
N ASN A 65 8.65 -13.46 -3.03
CA ASN A 65 9.96 -12.80 -3.02
C ASN A 65 9.79 -11.32 -3.37
N PHE A 66 10.06 -10.45 -2.42
CA PHE A 66 9.93 -9.02 -2.58
C PHE A 66 10.93 -8.30 -1.69
N ASN A 67 11.84 -7.54 -2.33
CA ASN A 67 12.86 -6.76 -1.62
C ASN A 67 12.66 -5.28 -1.92
N PRO A 68 11.92 -4.54 -1.09
CA PRO A 68 11.65 -3.14 -1.34
C PRO A 68 12.88 -2.28 -1.08
N LYS A 69 13.26 -1.46 -2.08
CA LYS A 69 14.33 -0.45 -1.99
C LYS A 69 13.78 0.96 -1.79
N TYR A 70 12.56 1.21 -2.24
CA TYR A 70 11.92 2.53 -2.18
C TYR A 70 10.51 2.43 -1.61
N LYS A 71 9.95 3.58 -1.26
CA LYS A 71 8.54 3.77 -0.89
C LYS A 71 7.99 5.05 -1.51
N VAL A 72 6.70 5.04 -1.82
CA VAL A 72 6.00 6.21 -2.35
C VAL A 72 5.95 7.30 -1.27
N ASN A 73 6.36 8.53 -1.65
CA ASN A 73 6.44 9.70 -0.76
C ASN A 73 5.39 10.77 -1.08
N THR A 74 4.73 10.71 -2.21
CA THR A 74 3.61 11.57 -2.58
C THR A 74 2.28 10.94 -2.18
N LEU A 75 1.21 11.73 -2.01
CA LEU A 75 -0.12 11.21 -1.66
C LEU A 75 -0.56 10.09 -2.62
N LYS A 76 -0.28 10.28 -3.91
CA LYS A 76 -0.48 9.30 -4.98
C LYS A 76 0.64 9.43 -6.02
N ALA A 77 1.38 8.37 -6.27
CA ALA A 77 2.38 8.30 -7.32
C ALA A 77 1.77 7.74 -8.60
N LYS A 78 1.92 8.45 -9.70
CA LYS A 78 1.39 8.03 -10.99
C LYS A 78 2.16 6.82 -11.53
N ILE A 79 1.44 5.83 -12.04
CA ILE A 79 2.02 4.68 -12.73
C ILE A 79 2.18 5.04 -14.22
N TYR A 80 3.31 4.67 -14.80
CA TYR A 80 3.61 4.79 -16.23
C TYR A 80 3.74 3.39 -16.83
N ILE A 81 3.22 3.18 -18.03
CA ILE A 81 3.36 1.91 -18.77
C ILE A 81 4.82 1.73 -19.23
N LYS A 82 5.43 2.81 -19.67
CA LYS A 82 6.86 3.00 -19.98
C LYS A 82 7.22 4.45 -19.65
N PRO A 83 8.51 4.82 -19.57
CA PRO A 83 8.90 6.23 -19.40
C PRO A 83 8.14 7.15 -20.35
N ASN A 84 7.57 8.24 -19.80
CA ASN A 84 6.73 9.25 -20.49
C ASN A 84 5.37 8.77 -21.02
N SER A 85 4.99 7.49 -20.84
CA SER A 85 3.66 6.98 -21.22
C SER A 85 2.83 6.71 -19.97
N VAL A 86 1.85 7.57 -19.68
CA VAL A 86 1.04 7.52 -18.47
C VAL A 86 -0.04 6.44 -18.52
N SER A 87 -0.39 5.89 -17.36
CA SER A 87 -1.62 5.13 -17.15
C SER A 87 -2.60 5.92 -16.27
N ASN A 88 -3.86 5.47 -16.22
CA ASN A 88 -4.85 6.04 -15.28
C ASN A 88 -4.80 5.40 -13.89
N SER A 89 -3.63 4.91 -13.49
CA SER A 89 -3.43 4.20 -12.23
C SER A 89 -2.41 4.89 -11.35
N TYR A 90 -2.57 4.72 -10.04
CA TYR A 90 -1.71 5.33 -9.02
C TYR A 90 -1.40 4.33 -7.92
N LEU A 91 -0.22 4.51 -7.30
CA LEU A 91 0.12 3.88 -6.03
C LEU A 91 -0.05 4.90 -4.89
N PRO A 92 -0.66 4.50 -3.76
CA PRO A 92 -0.81 5.37 -2.60
C PRO A 92 0.50 5.60 -1.85
N LEU A 93 0.53 6.68 -1.06
CA LEU A 93 1.60 6.97 -0.11
C LEU A 93 1.93 5.75 0.74
N GLY A 94 3.21 5.50 0.98
CA GLY A 94 3.67 4.36 1.76
C GLY A 94 3.78 3.03 1.00
N SER A 95 3.29 2.92 -0.24
CA SER A 95 3.51 1.73 -1.08
C SER A 95 5.00 1.42 -1.17
N LYS A 96 5.39 0.19 -0.84
CA LYS A 96 6.79 -0.27 -0.87
C LYS A 96 7.11 -0.84 -2.24
N LEU A 97 8.28 -0.51 -2.78
CA LEU A 97 8.64 -0.74 -4.18
C LEU A 97 9.94 -1.53 -4.29
N SER A 98 9.87 -2.71 -4.90
CA SER A 98 11.04 -3.44 -5.39
C SER A 98 11.39 -2.96 -6.80
N VAL A 99 12.67 -2.92 -7.16
CA VAL A 99 13.14 -2.39 -8.44
C VAL A 99 13.63 -3.51 -9.32
N GLU A 100 13.04 -3.64 -10.53
CA GLU A 100 13.53 -4.54 -11.58
C GLU A 100 14.59 -3.85 -12.47
N LYS A 101 14.36 -2.57 -12.78
CA LYS A 101 15.24 -1.74 -13.61
C LYS A 101 15.04 -0.27 -13.27
N GLU A 102 16.04 0.55 -13.48
CA GLU A 102 15.92 1.99 -13.29
C GLU A 102 16.72 2.78 -14.35
N ASN A 103 16.34 4.03 -14.53
CA ASN A 103 17.08 5.03 -15.29
C ASN A 103 17.20 6.33 -14.49
N LYS A 104 17.67 7.41 -15.11
CA LYS A 104 17.84 8.71 -14.44
C LYS A 104 16.56 9.22 -13.74
N PHE A 105 15.37 9.01 -14.32
CA PHE A 105 14.11 9.63 -13.87
C PHE A 105 13.07 8.65 -13.34
N TYR A 106 13.18 7.36 -13.67
CA TYR A 106 12.17 6.35 -13.39
C TYR A 106 12.76 5.08 -12.80
N ILE A 107 11.95 4.38 -12.02
CA ILE A 107 12.17 2.98 -11.64
C ILE A 107 11.08 2.10 -12.25
N LYS A 108 11.44 0.91 -12.72
CA LYS A 108 10.49 -0.16 -13.10
C LYS A 108 10.28 -1.07 -11.90
N ILE A 109 9.03 -1.24 -11.51
CA ILE A 109 8.64 -2.04 -10.33
C ILE A 109 7.88 -3.32 -10.67
N ASP A 110 7.41 -3.43 -11.93
CA ASP A 110 6.67 -4.60 -12.45
C ASP A 110 6.52 -4.46 -13.97
N LYS A 111 5.98 -5.51 -14.64
CA LYS A 111 5.59 -5.43 -16.06
C LYS A 111 4.67 -4.23 -16.27
N ASN A 112 5.06 -3.33 -17.19
CA ASN A 112 4.31 -2.10 -17.51
C ASN A 112 3.99 -1.20 -16.30
N LYS A 113 4.84 -1.20 -15.26
CA LYS A 113 4.70 -0.30 -14.11
C LYS A 113 6.01 0.41 -13.82
N TRP A 114 6.04 1.68 -14.18
CA TRP A 114 7.14 2.59 -13.90
C TRP A 114 6.68 3.72 -13.00
N ILE A 115 7.54 4.17 -12.09
CA ILE A 115 7.28 5.29 -11.16
C ILE A 115 8.39 6.31 -11.31
N LYS A 116 8.06 7.61 -11.24
CA LYS A 116 9.05 8.69 -11.24
C LYS A 116 9.84 8.70 -9.92
N LYS A 117 11.16 8.85 -10.01
CA LYS A 117 12.05 8.94 -8.84
C LYS A 117 11.70 10.12 -7.91
N LYS A 118 11.19 11.21 -8.44
CA LYS A 118 10.73 12.36 -7.63
C LYS A 118 9.57 12.04 -6.68
N ASP A 119 8.78 11.01 -6.97
CA ASP A 119 7.59 10.62 -6.20
C ASP A 119 7.89 9.59 -5.09
N ILE A 120 9.16 9.19 -4.96
CA ILE A 120 9.59 8.14 -4.04
C ILE A 120 10.76 8.59 -3.17
N LYS A 121 10.97 7.85 -2.10
CA LYS A 121 12.13 7.94 -1.20
C LYS A 121 12.68 6.53 -0.95
N GLU A 122 13.93 6.45 -0.53
CA GLU A 122 14.53 5.18 -0.07
C GLU A 122 13.70 4.58 1.06
N ILE A 123 13.69 3.26 1.16
CA ILE A 123 12.85 2.53 2.12
C ILE A 123 13.13 2.94 3.57
N ASN A 124 14.37 3.30 3.90
CA ASN A 124 14.78 3.70 5.24
C ASN A 124 14.61 5.21 5.52
N HIS A 125 14.20 6.01 4.53
CA HIS A 125 13.93 7.43 4.75
C HIS A 125 12.89 7.61 5.85
N LYS A 126 13.12 8.59 6.76
CA LYS A 126 12.19 8.98 7.82
C LYS A 126 11.69 10.40 7.57
N GLU A 127 10.39 10.60 7.61
CA GLU A 127 9.79 11.94 7.61
C GLU A 127 9.60 12.39 9.07
N LYS A 128 10.36 13.37 9.47
CA LYS A 128 10.32 13.91 10.85
C LYS A 128 9.26 15.01 11.01
N ASN A 129 8.93 15.71 9.91
CA ASN A 129 7.94 16.78 9.93
C ASN A 129 6.53 16.20 9.72
N PHE A 130 5.86 15.92 10.84
CA PHE A 130 4.51 15.36 10.84
C PHE A 130 3.48 16.33 10.23
N VAL A 131 3.63 17.64 10.42
CA VAL A 131 2.73 18.64 9.82
C VAL A 131 2.80 18.55 8.30
N LYS A 132 4.00 18.59 7.72
CA LYS A 132 4.22 18.41 6.28
C LYS A 132 3.70 17.06 5.77
N PHE A 133 3.76 16.02 6.58
CA PHE A 133 3.23 14.72 6.21
C PHE A 133 1.69 14.75 6.13
N PHE A 134 1.03 15.26 7.16
CA PHE A 134 -0.42 15.28 7.24
C PHE A 134 -1.08 16.28 6.29
N THR A 135 -0.41 17.40 5.95
CA THR A 135 -0.92 18.34 4.94
C THR A 135 -1.16 17.70 3.56
N LYS A 136 -0.50 16.58 3.25
CA LYS A 136 -0.80 15.80 2.04
C LYS A 136 -2.24 15.30 1.98
N PHE A 137 -2.90 15.13 3.13
CA PHE A 137 -4.25 14.57 3.25
C PHE A 137 -5.36 15.61 3.40
N LEU A 138 -5.07 16.92 3.43
CA LEU A 138 -6.07 17.98 3.68
C LEU A 138 -7.30 17.94 2.75
N LYS A 139 -7.14 17.42 1.52
CA LYS A 139 -8.24 17.31 0.55
C LYS A 139 -8.75 15.88 0.37
N VAL A 140 -8.37 14.98 1.26
CA VAL A 140 -8.83 13.59 1.22
C VAL A 140 -10.08 13.48 2.09
N SER A 141 -11.18 13.01 1.50
CA SER A 141 -12.43 12.81 2.22
C SER A 141 -12.30 11.72 3.28
N TYR A 142 -13.08 11.87 4.36
CA TYR A 142 -13.23 10.79 5.32
C TYR A 142 -13.87 9.57 4.66
N LYS A 143 -13.33 8.40 4.98
CA LYS A 143 -13.88 7.12 4.53
C LYS A 143 -13.59 6.05 5.56
N TRP A 144 -14.63 5.46 6.15
CA TRP A 144 -14.50 4.32 7.05
C TRP A 144 -13.74 3.16 6.39
N GLY A 145 -12.78 2.59 7.12
CA GLY A 145 -11.88 1.55 6.59
C GLY A 145 -10.88 2.04 5.53
N GLY A 146 -10.90 3.33 5.17
CA GLY A 146 -9.99 3.90 4.19
C GLY A 146 -8.58 4.15 4.74
N LYS A 147 -7.56 3.97 3.87
CA LYS A 147 -6.14 4.16 4.22
C LYS A 147 -5.35 4.89 3.12
N THR A 148 -6.03 5.54 2.17
CA THR A 148 -5.37 6.04 0.96
C THR A 148 -5.94 7.37 0.48
N TYR A 149 -5.38 7.91 -0.61
CA TYR A 149 -5.88 9.11 -1.31
C TYR A 149 -7.34 8.98 -1.78
N LYS A 150 -7.94 7.80 -1.76
CA LYS A 150 -9.36 7.56 -2.12
C LYS A 150 -10.31 7.73 -0.94
N GLY A 151 -9.79 8.09 0.20
CA GLY A 151 -10.47 8.26 1.47
C GLY A 151 -9.67 7.64 2.60
N ILE A 152 -9.73 8.26 3.78
CA ILE A 152 -8.97 7.88 4.96
C ILE A 152 -9.80 8.10 6.21
N ASP A 153 -9.72 7.18 7.20
CA ASP A 153 -10.30 7.40 8.52
C ASP A 153 -9.26 7.92 9.52
N CYS A 154 -9.71 8.25 10.73
CA CYS A 154 -8.88 8.88 11.75
C CYS A 154 -7.70 8.00 12.18
N SER A 155 -7.92 6.72 12.46
CA SER A 155 -6.84 5.81 12.88
C SER A 155 -5.86 5.51 11.75
N ALA A 156 -6.35 5.38 10.49
CA ALA A 156 -5.48 5.19 9.34
C ALA A 156 -4.61 6.41 9.03
N LEU A 157 -5.08 7.63 9.32
CA LEU A 157 -4.28 8.84 9.14
C LEU A 157 -3.03 8.82 10.03
N LEU A 158 -3.18 8.42 11.29
CA LEU A 158 -2.04 8.23 12.18
C LEU A 158 -1.21 7.02 11.74
N GLN A 159 -1.87 5.89 11.49
CA GLN A 159 -1.21 4.64 11.11
C GLN A 159 -0.30 4.79 9.89
N ILE A 160 -0.72 5.52 8.84
CA ILE A 160 0.10 5.67 7.62
C ILE A 160 1.38 6.47 7.87
N PHE A 161 1.38 7.42 8.80
CA PHE A 161 2.59 8.14 9.22
C PHE A 161 3.59 7.21 9.91
N PHE A 162 3.13 6.41 10.87
CA PHE A 162 3.98 5.45 11.58
C PHE A 162 4.46 4.34 10.62
N TYR A 163 3.57 3.78 9.80
CA TYR A 163 3.91 2.80 8.77
C TYR A 163 4.99 3.33 7.80
N TYR A 164 4.82 4.57 7.31
CA TYR A 164 5.80 5.22 6.44
C TYR A 164 7.18 5.33 7.11
N ASN A 165 7.20 5.60 8.41
CA ASN A 165 8.42 5.72 9.21
C ASN A 165 8.98 4.37 9.70
N ASN A 166 8.42 3.23 9.30
CA ASN A 166 8.74 1.88 9.78
C ASN A 166 8.59 1.75 11.31
N LEU A 167 7.61 2.42 11.89
CA LEU A 167 7.20 2.33 13.28
C LEU A 167 5.85 1.63 13.37
N PHE A 168 5.61 0.91 14.47
CA PHE A 168 4.35 0.24 14.71
C PHE A 168 3.28 1.24 15.16
N TYR A 169 2.05 1.06 14.65
CA TYR A 169 0.84 1.70 15.15
C TYR A 169 -0.36 0.79 14.86
N PRO A 170 -1.25 0.54 15.85
CA PRO A 170 -2.40 -0.34 15.65
C PRO A 170 -3.38 0.24 14.64
N ARG A 171 -4.25 -0.64 14.08
CA ARG A 171 -5.32 -0.21 13.15
C ARG A 171 -6.53 0.30 13.92
N ASP A 172 -6.89 -0.42 14.95
CA ASP A 172 -8.01 -0.09 15.85
C ASP A 172 -7.44 0.45 17.16
N THR A 173 -7.89 1.63 17.56
CA THR A 173 -7.53 2.32 18.81
C THR A 173 -8.76 2.59 19.61
#